data_7a9768a6a606ca3a25a77d9490f76317
#
_entry.id   7a9768a6a606ca3a25a77d9490f76317
#
_cell.length_a   1.000
_cell.length_b   1.000
_cell.length_c   1.000
_cell.angle_alpha   90.00
_cell.angle_beta   90.00
_cell.angle_gamma   90.00
#
_symmetry.space_group_name_H-M   'P 1'
#
loop_
_entity.id
_entity.type
_entity.pdbx_description
1 polymer ?
#
loop_
_entity_poly.entity_id
_entity_poly.type
_entity_poly.pdbx_seq_one_letter_code
_entity_poly.pdbx_strand_id
1 'polypeptide(L)' 'MDIRIGIANSPRELAFESSQTSAEVEKIVSAALESDAKFIKLADDKGKIYIVPTASFTYLEVGSEKSRSVGFVA' A
#
# COMPACT_ATOMS: atom_id res chain seq x y z
N MET A 1 8.72 -0.40 -6.45
CA MET A 1 8.54 0.09 -5.07
C MET A 1 7.71 -0.90 -4.28
N ASP A 2 8.12 -1.17 -3.09
CA ASP A 2 7.55 -2.22 -2.25
C ASP A 2 6.34 -1.70 -1.46
N ILE A 3 5.22 -2.37 -1.59
CA ILE A 3 3.99 -1.98 -0.91
C ILE A 3 3.58 -3.10 0.03
N ARG A 4 3.23 -2.75 1.26
CA ARG A 4 2.71 -3.70 2.22
C ARG A 4 1.47 -3.15 2.86
N ILE A 5 0.45 -3.99 2.97
CA ILE A 5 -0.83 -3.58 3.52
C ILE A 5 -1.23 -4.57 4.60
N GLY A 6 -1.53 -4.04 5.78
CA GLY A 6 -2.01 -4.85 6.88
C GLY A 6 -3.51 -5.06 6.77
N ILE A 7 -3.93 -6.29 6.99
CA ILE A 7 -5.34 -6.68 6.90
C ILE A 7 -5.81 -7.15 8.27
N ALA A 8 -6.93 -6.63 8.71
CA ALA A 8 -7.49 -6.98 10.01
C ALA A 8 -7.84 -8.46 10.06
N ASN A 9 -7.57 -9.06 11.19
CA ASN A 9 -7.90 -10.48 11.42
C ASN A 9 -7.16 -11.44 10.50
N SER A 10 -6.04 -10.99 9.95
CA SER A 10 -5.22 -11.85 9.12
C SER A 10 -3.79 -11.79 9.62
N PRO A 11 -3.12 -12.92 9.79
CA PRO A 11 -1.73 -12.91 10.21
C PRO A 11 -0.78 -12.56 9.09
N ARG A 12 -1.29 -12.43 7.86
CA ARG A 12 -0.43 -12.16 6.72
C ARG A 12 -0.65 -10.76 6.22
N GLU A 13 0.42 -10.15 5.76
CA GLU A 13 0.34 -8.87 5.08
C GLU A 13 0.18 -9.12 3.59
N LEU A 14 -0.49 -8.20 2.93
CA LEU A 14 -0.53 -8.20 1.48
C LEU A 14 0.69 -7.43 1.02
N ALA A 15 1.53 -8.04 0.21
CA ALA A 15 2.77 -7.41 -0.25
C ALA A 15 2.92 -7.55 -1.75
N PHE A 16 3.34 -6.49 -2.41
CA PHE A 16 3.57 -6.52 -3.85
C PHE A 16 4.43 -5.36 -4.28
N GLU A 17 4.91 -5.42 -5.51
CA GLU A 17 5.70 -4.35 -6.10
C GLU A 17 4.81 -3.47 -6.95
N SER A 18 5.01 -2.17 -6.87
CA SER A 18 4.24 -1.22 -7.65
C SER A 18 5.15 -0.38 -8.51
N SER A 19 4.71 -0.05 -9.71
CA SER A 19 5.43 0.86 -10.56
C SER A 19 5.05 2.31 -10.29
N GLN A 20 4.06 2.53 -9.43
CA GLN A 20 3.67 3.88 -9.05
C GLN A 20 4.62 4.44 -8.01
N THR A 21 4.67 5.75 -7.88
CA THR A 21 5.51 6.38 -6.87
C THR A 21 4.85 6.26 -5.50
N SER A 22 5.62 6.46 -4.45
CA SER A 22 5.08 6.41 -3.10
C SER A 22 4.00 7.47 -2.91
N ALA A 23 4.19 8.65 -3.51
CA ALA A 23 3.21 9.71 -3.40
C ALA A 23 1.90 9.33 -4.07
N GLU A 24 1.96 8.63 -5.20
CA GLU A 24 0.75 8.22 -5.89
C GLU A 24 -0.01 7.18 -5.11
N VAL A 25 0.69 6.21 -4.54
CA VAL A 25 0.05 5.16 -3.75
C VAL A 25 -0.57 5.76 -2.49
N GLU A 26 0.17 6.63 -1.83
CA GLU A 26 -0.31 7.30 -0.63
C GLU A 26 -1.57 8.10 -0.93
N LYS A 27 -1.60 8.78 -2.06
CA LYS A 27 -2.72 9.59 -2.45
C LYS A 27 -3.96 8.74 -2.70
N ILE A 28 -3.80 7.59 -3.37
CA ILE A 28 -4.91 6.70 -3.63
C ILE A 28 -5.52 6.20 -2.31
N VAL A 29 -4.68 5.77 -1.39
CA VAL A 29 -5.16 5.25 -0.12
C VAL A 29 -5.78 6.35 0.73
N SER A 30 -5.13 7.49 0.81
CA SER A 30 -5.67 8.62 1.59
C SER A 30 -7.01 9.08 1.05
N ALA A 31 -7.15 9.16 -0.25
CA ALA A 31 -8.40 9.57 -0.87
C ALA A 31 -9.52 8.59 -0.55
N ALA A 32 -9.21 7.30 -0.58
CA ALA A 32 -10.21 6.29 -0.27
C ALA A 32 -10.67 6.39 1.18
N LEU A 33 -9.73 6.62 2.09
CA LEU A 33 -10.07 6.74 3.50
C LEU A 33 -10.85 8.02 3.79
N GLU A 34 -10.47 9.11 3.15
CA GLU A 34 -11.16 10.39 3.37
C GLU A 34 -12.56 10.39 2.80
N SER A 35 -12.77 9.71 1.68
CA SER A 35 -14.07 9.70 1.05
C SER A 35 -14.96 8.58 1.55
N ASP A 36 -14.46 7.80 2.51
CA ASP A 36 -15.23 6.71 3.08
C ASP A 36 -15.55 5.66 2.01
N ALA A 37 -14.64 5.44 1.10
CA ALA A 37 -14.83 4.45 0.06
C ALA A 37 -14.93 3.07 0.68
N LYS A 38 -15.63 2.17 0.02
CA LYS A 38 -15.82 0.83 0.55
C LYS A 38 -14.62 -0.06 0.35
N PHE A 39 -13.78 0.25 -0.62
CA PHE A 39 -12.58 -0.53 -0.85
C PHE A 39 -11.48 0.34 -1.44
N ILE A 40 -10.26 -0.18 -1.36
CA ILE A 40 -9.09 0.46 -1.94
C ILE A 40 -8.61 -0.46 -3.06
N LYS A 41 -8.41 0.08 -4.24
CA LYS A 41 -7.98 -0.69 -5.39
C LYS A 41 -6.57 -0.29 -5.77
N LEU A 42 -5.68 -1.26 -5.84
CA LEU A 42 -4.30 -1.02 -6.20
C LEU A 42 -3.87 -2.03 -7.26
N ALA A 43 -2.81 -1.73 -7.98
CA ALA A 43 -2.29 -2.61 -9.01
C ALA A 43 -0.80 -2.79 -8.81
N ASP A 44 -0.30 -3.99 -9.13
CA ASP A 44 1.13 -4.21 -9.04
C ASP A 44 1.77 -3.90 -10.40
N ASP A 45 3.08 -4.08 -10.48
CA ASP A 45 3.82 -3.73 -11.69
C ASP A 45 3.61 -4.73 -12.82
N LYS A 46 2.89 -5.80 -12.55
CA LYS A 46 2.57 -6.80 -13.57
C LYS A 46 1.11 -6.77 -13.99
N GLY A 47 0.39 -5.77 -13.52
CA GLY A 47 -1.02 -5.62 -13.90
C GLY A 47 -2.01 -6.35 -13.03
N LYS A 48 -1.54 -6.99 -11.97
CA LYS A 48 -2.45 -7.67 -11.07
C LYS A 48 -3.16 -6.66 -10.18
N ILE A 49 -4.46 -6.83 -10.01
CA ILE A 49 -5.27 -5.89 -9.25
C ILE A 49 -5.54 -6.43 -7.86
N TYR A 50 -5.40 -5.57 -6.87
CA TYR A 50 -5.70 -5.90 -5.48
C TYR A 50 -6.80 -5.00 -4.99
N ILE A 51 -7.86 -5.58 -4.48
CA ILE A 51 -8.98 -4.82 -3.93
C ILE A 51 -9.08 -5.15 -2.45
N VAL A 52 -8.89 -4.15 -1.62
CA VAL A 52 -8.86 -4.32 -0.18
C VAL A 52 -10.04 -3.57 0.43
N PRO A 53 -10.94 -4.26 1.13
CA PRO A 53 -12.05 -3.55 1.78
C PRO A 53 -11.49 -2.59 2.82
N THR A 54 -11.98 -1.35 2.83
CA THR A 54 -11.47 -0.38 3.79
C THR A 54 -11.73 -0.80 5.23
N ALA A 55 -12.80 -1.55 5.44
CA ALA A 55 -13.11 -2.04 6.78
C ALA A 55 -12.06 -3.02 7.31
N SER A 56 -11.32 -3.65 6.40
CA SER A 56 -10.29 -4.61 6.78
C SER A 56 -8.89 -4.02 6.71
N PHE A 57 -8.77 -2.80 6.24
CA PHE A 57 -7.47 -2.16 6.09
C PHE A 57 -6.98 -1.64 7.43
N THR A 58 -5.76 -1.97 7.82
CA THR A 58 -5.22 -1.49 9.09
C THR A 58 -4.07 -0.53 8.89
N TYR A 59 -3.18 -0.78 7.93
CA TYR A 59 -2.08 0.14 7.67
C TYR A 59 -1.51 -0.06 6.28
N LEU A 60 -0.82 0.95 5.81
CA LEU A 60 -0.10 0.92 4.55
C LEU A 60 1.36 1.23 4.82
N GLU A 61 2.25 0.41 4.30
CA GLU A 61 3.67 0.67 4.40
C GLU A 61 4.22 0.74 2.99
N VAL A 62 4.88 1.83 2.65
CA VAL A 62 5.42 2.03 1.32
C VAL A 62 6.93 2.13 1.44
N GLY A 63 7.63 1.18 0.85
CA GLY A 63 9.08 1.18 0.88
C GLY A 63 9.64 2.16 -0.11
N SER A 64 10.75 2.78 0.25
CA SER A 64 11.43 3.69 -0.63
C SER A 64 12.42 2.90 -1.45
N GLU A 65 12.55 3.21 -2.70
CA GLU A 65 13.53 2.56 -3.52
C GLU A 65 14.89 2.83 -3.09
N LYS A 66 15.11 3.93 -2.42
CA LYS A 66 16.41 4.22 -1.95
C LYS A 66 16.59 3.88 -0.57
N SER A 67 15.65 3.33 -0.01
CA SER A 67 15.70 3.04 1.36
C SER A 67 16.81 2.24 1.75
N ARG A 68 17.17 1.92 1.00
CA ARG A 68 18.08 1.29 1.42
C ARG A 68 18.90 2.03 2.03
N SER A 69 18.95 2.54 2.06
CA SER A 69 19.82 3.17 2.54
C SER A 69 19.80 3.79 3.53
N VAL A 70 19.56 3.81 3.72
CA VAL A 70 19.74 4.46 4.45
C VAL A 70 19.83 4.46 5.45
N GLY A 71 20.05 4.29 5.50
CA GLY A 71 20.11 4.40 6.38
C GLY A 71 19.85 4.95 7.09
N PHE A 72 19.52 5.06 7.14
CA PHE A 72 19.38 5.62 7.79
C PHE A 72 19.16 5.48 8.74
N VAL A 73 19.15 5.26 8.84
CA VAL A 73 19.05 5.30 9.64
C VAL A 73 18.78 5.55 10.23
N ALA A 74 18.46 5.61 10.36
CA ALA A 74 18.33 6.04 10.85
C ALA A 74 18.46 6.19 11.18
#